data_f6bc47a4a758d80406844cfdf743f3cc
#
_entry.id   f6bc47a4a758d80406844cfdf743f3cc
#
_cell.length_a   1.000
_cell.length_b   1.000
_cell.length_c   1.000
_cell.angle_alpha   90.00
_cell.angle_beta   90.00
_cell.angle_gamma   90.00
#
_symmetry.space_group_name_H-M   'P 1'
#
loop_
_entity.id
_entity.type
_entity.pdbx_description
1 polymer ?
#
loop_
_entity_poly.entity_id
_entity_poly.type
_entity_poly.pdbx_seq_one_letter_code
_entity_poly.pdbx_strand_id
1 'polypeptide(L)'
;MHALASSPRRLTGLVACLVAVMAFLHPTRVAAADPAVQFMQRVANELLIASRSKSPELLTSVVQRYGDVGYLANYALGSYRGQLAPADRPGYTSGMVRFIGRYTAQQAPKYPVAKYEILSSVQGGSGIMVDSRIHLRDGTVYEVRWLLAKYGSTYRVRDAMVYAFWMTPFLKTLFENYIAENGGNVKALVAVLTR
;
A
#
# COMPACT_ATOMS: atom_id res chain seq x y z
N MET A 1 -90.83 10.58 -18.30
CA MET A 1 -90.00 11.26 -17.26
C MET A 1 -88.75 10.34 -16.98
N HIS A 2 -87.65 10.59 -17.66
CA HIS A 2 -86.43 9.79 -17.52
C HIS A 2 -85.34 10.62 -16.86
N ALA A 3 -84.83 10.15 -15.70
CA ALA A 3 -83.71 10.71 -14.98
C ALA A 3 -82.42 10.10 -15.57
N LEU A 4 -81.52 10.97 -16.00
CA LEU A 4 -80.18 10.59 -16.46
C LEU A 4 -79.21 10.58 -15.23
N ALA A 5 -78.68 9.41 -14.85
CA ALA A 5 -77.62 9.24 -13.89
C ALA A 5 -76.28 9.45 -14.58
N SER A 6 -75.56 10.51 -14.20
CA SER A 6 -74.18 10.75 -14.61
C SER A 6 -73.18 10.05 -13.66
N SER A 7 -72.39 9.19 -14.22
CA SER A 7 -71.35 8.38 -13.48
C SER A 7 -70.01 9.13 -13.43
N PRO A 8 -69.38 9.30 -12.26
CA PRO A 8 -68.04 9.87 -12.11
C PRO A 8 -66.99 8.75 -12.12
N ARG A 9 -66.49 8.37 -13.28
CA ARG A 9 -65.56 7.24 -13.40
C ARG A 9 -64.31 7.51 -14.25
N ARG A 10 -63.74 8.73 -14.25
CA ARG A 10 -62.55 9.04 -15.08
C ARG A 10 -61.44 9.85 -14.40
N LEU A 11 -61.44 10.08 -13.08
CA LEU A 11 -60.37 10.86 -12.42
C LEU A 11 -59.41 10.06 -11.53
N THR A 12 -59.67 8.78 -11.29
CA THR A 12 -58.81 7.97 -10.38
C THR A 12 -57.63 7.29 -11.08
N GLY A 13 -57.55 7.30 -12.40
CA GLY A 13 -56.51 6.63 -13.17
C GLY A 13 -55.20 7.45 -13.35
N LEU A 14 -55.25 8.78 -13.24
CA LEU A 14 -54.11 9.65 -13.56
C LEU A 14 -53.19 9.92 -12.37
N VAL A 15 -53.65 9.75 -11.14
CA VAL A 15 -52.81 9.95 -9.91
C VAL A 15 -51.96 8.72 -9.61
N ALA A 16 -52.40 7.53 -9.97
CA ALA A 16 -51.67 6.27 -9.72
C ALA A 16 -50.43 6.13 -10.62
N CYS A 17 -50.38 6.71 -11.81
CA CYS A 17 -49.20 6.63 -12.69
C CYS A 17 -48.07 7.61 -12.30
N LEU A 18 -48.37 8.72 -11.59
CA LEU A 18 -47.35 9.70 -11.20
C LEU A 18 -46.49 9.26 -9.97
N VAL A 19 -47.04 8.39 -9.12
CA VAL A 19 -46.32 7.87 -7.94
C VAL A 19 -45.38 6.73 -8.33
N ALA A 20 -45.64 5.98 -9.39
CA ALA A 20 -44.80 4.87 -9.83
C ALA A 20 -43.48 5.31 -10.52
N VAL A 21 -43.42 6.54 -11.07
CA VAL A 21 -42.22 7.04 -11.78
C VAL A 21 -41.18 7.62 -10.83
N MET A 22 -41.56 8.04 -9.61
CA MET A 22 -40.58 8.54 -8.61
C MET A 22 -39.84 7.46 -7.87
N ALA A 23 -40.19 6.19 -8.00
CA ALA A 23 -39.52 5.09 -7.27
C ALA A 23 -38.23 4.60 -7.92
N PHE A 24 -37.88 5.07 -9.13
CA PHE A 24 -36.68 4.62 -9.85
C PHE A 24 -35.48 5.59 -9.86
N LEU A 25 -35.62 6.74 -9.24
CA LEU A 25 -34.49 7.67 -9.00
C LEU A 25 -33.83 7.39 -7.66
N HIS A 26 -33.46 6.13 -7.40
CA HIS A 26 -32.48 5.86 -6.36
C HIS A 26 -31.13 6.32 -6.92
N PRO A 27 -30.47 7.35 -6.32
CA PRO A 27 -29.09 7.63 -6.69
C PRO A 27 -28.31 6.37 -6.40
N THR A 28 -27.86 5.68 -7.42
CA THR A 28 -26.82 4.65 -7.27
C THR A 28 -25.65 5.36 -6.60
N ARG A 29 -25.48 5.15 -5.30
CA ARG A 29 -24.27 5.57 -4.60
C ARG A 29 -23.14 4.81 -5.30
N VAL A 30 -22.45 5.49 -6.20
CA VAL A 30 -21.14 5.03 -6.66
C VAL A 30 -20.33 4.87 -5.38
N ALA A 31 -20.06 3.63 -5.00
CA ALA A 31 -19.25 3.36 -3.84
C ALA A 31 -17.94 4.12 -4.04
N ALA A 32 -17.65 5.08 -3.17
CA ALA A 32 -16.42 5.85 -3.27
C ALA A 32 -15.26 4.84 -3.27
N ALA A 33 -14.40 4.92 -4.28
CA ALA A 33 -13.29 3.99 -4.38
C ALA A 33 -12.45 4.04 -3.11
N ASP A 34 -12.12 2.88 -2.55
CA ASP A 34 -11.41 2.72 -1.29
C ASP A 34 -10.10 3.54 -1.30
N PRO A 35 -9.92 4.50 -0.38
CA PRO A 35 -8.75 5.38 -0.37
C PRO A 35 -7.43 4.64 -0.17
N ALA A 36 -7.41 3.50 0.55
CA ALA A 36 -6.22 2.67 0.74
C ALA A 36 -5.84 1.94 -0.56
N VAL A 37 -6.85 1.43 -1.28
CA VAL A 37 -6.66 0.82 -2.61
C VAL A 37 -6.12 1.87 -3.60
N GLN A 38 -6.71 3.06 -3.64
CA GLN A 38 -6.23 4.15 -4.50
C GLN A 38 -4.79 4.57 -4.16
N PHE A 39 -4.46 4.63 -2.86
CA PHE A 39 -3.10 4.92 -2.42
C PHE A 39 -2.14 3.85 -2.95
N MET A 40 -2.46 2.57 -2.78
CA MET A 40 -1.61 1.47 -3.26
C MET A 40 -1.51 1.41 -4.78
N GLN A 41 -2.54 1.79 -5.53
CA GLN A 41 -2.45 1.91 -6.99
C GLN A 41 -1.38 2.93 -7.41
N ARG A 42 -1.31 4.10 -6.73
CA ARG A 42 -0.25 5.09 -6.98
C ARG A 42 1.14 4.54 -6.64
N VAL A 43 1.29 3.91 -5.47
CA VAL A 43 2.54 3.28 -5.05
C VAL A 43 3.00 2.22 -6.05
N ALA A 44 2.09 1.33 -6.47
CA ALA A 44 2.39 0.25 -7.40
C ALA A 44 2.79 0.76 -8.79
N ASN A 45 2.15 1.84 -9.28
CA ASN A 45 2.54 2.51 -10.53
C ASN A 45 3.98 3.01 -10.47
N GLU A 46 4.35 3.74 -9.41
CA GLU A 46 5.70 4.27 -9.27
C GLU A 46 6.73 3.15 -9.06
N LEU A 47 6.39 2.12 -8.28
CA LEU A 47 7.26 0.94 -8.13
C LEU A 47 7.49 0.23 -9.47
N LEU A 48 6.45 0.08 -10.30
CA LEU A 48 6.56 -0.56 -11.62
C LEU A 48 7.47 0.24 -12.55
N ILE A 49 7.31 1.57 -12.60
CA ILE A 49 8.17 2.45 -13.39
C ILE A 49 9.62 2.37 -12.90
N ALA A 50 9.84 2.49 -11.59
CA ALA A 50 11.17 2.45 -10.99
C ALA A 50 11.86 1.09 -11.19
N SER A 51 11.13 -0.04 -11.05
CA SER A 51 11.68 -1.38 -11.27
C SER A 51 12.04 -1.64 -12.73
N ARG A 52 11.26 -1.13 -13.69
CA ARG A 52 11.56 -1.24 -15.12
C ARG A 52 12.79 -0.45 -15.52
N SER A 53 13.02 0.70 -14.92
CA SER A 53 14.24 1.51 -15.15
C SER A 53 15.48 0.91 -14.48
N LYS A 54 15.32 -0.03 -13.55
CA LYS A 54 16.38 -0.62 -12.70
C LYS A 54 17.19 0.43 -11.94
N SER A 55 16.63 1.63 -11.73
CA SER A 55 17.32 2.72 -11.04
C SER A 55 17.17 2.58 -9.53
N PRO A 56 18.29 2.40 -8.79
CA PRO A 56 18.29 2.44 -7.33
C PRO A 56 17.76 3.76 -6.78
N GLU A 57 18.03 4.89 -7.46
CA GLU A 57 17.63 6.24 -7.04
C GLU A 57 16.11 6.41 -7.11
N LEU A 58 15.48 5.94 -8.20
CA LEU A 58 14.02 5.98 -8.32
C LEU A 58 13.35 5.08 -7.28
N LEU A 59 13.86 3.87 -7.06
CA LEU A 59 13.35 2.98 -6.02
C LEU A 59 13.54 3.57 -4.62
N THR A 60 14.70 4.18 -4.34
CA THR A 60 14.95 4.92 -3.10
C THR A 60 13.93 6.04 -2.90
N SER A 61 13.64 6.81 -3.94
CA SER A 61 12.65 7.89 -3.90
C SER A 61 11.23 7.38 -3.62
N VAL A 62 10.85 6.24 -4.18
CA VAL A 62 9.55 5.60 -3.90
C VAL A 62 9.46 5.19 -2.42
N VAL A 63 10.49 4.52 -1.89
CA VAL A 63 10.54 4.13 -0.46
C VAL A 63 10.47 5.37 0.43
N GLN A 64 11.21 6.43 0.10
CA GLN A 64 11.22 7.67 0.89
C GLN A 64 9.86 8.38 0.87
N ARG A 65 9.18 8.39 -0.27
CA ARG A 65 7.88 9.05 -0.46
C ARG A 65 6.74 8.32 0.20
N TYR A 66 6.70 7.00 0.08
CA TYR A 66 5.54 6.18 0.46
C TYR A 66 5.76 5.31 1.68
N GLY A 67 7.01 4.99 2.03
CA GLY A 67 7.34 4.16 3.19
C GLY A 67 7.12 4.89 4.52
N ASP A 68 6.78 4.15 5.55
CA ASP A 68 6.83 4.59 6.94
C ASP A 68 8.29 4.49 7.44
N VAL A 69 9.14 5.38 6.89
CA VAL A 69 10.59 5.33 7.07
C VAL A 69 11.00 5.34 8.55
N GLY A 70 10.29 6.13 9.37
CA GLY A 70 10.55 6.18 10.82
C GLY A 70 10.28 4.85 11.51
N TYR A 71 9.17 4.21 11.18
CA TYR A 71 8.83 2.88 11.67
C TYR A 71 9.85 1.83 11.21
N LEU A 72 10.14 1.80 9.91
CA LEU A 72 11.10 0.85 9.31
C LEU A 72 12.48 0.97 9.95
N ALA A 73 13.00 2.20 10.11
CA ALA A 73 14.30 2.45 10.71
C ALA A 73 14.38 1.98 12.17
N ASN A 74 13.34 2.29 12.95
CA ASN A 74 13.30 1.85 14.34
C ASN A 74 13.14 0.33 14.48
N TYR A 75 12.32 -0.30 13.64
CA TYR A 75 12.09 -1.73 13.69
C TYR A 75 13.33 -2.52 13.24
N ALA A 76 13.98 -2.10 12.17
CA ALA A 76 15.12 -2.81 11.59
C ALA A 76 16.36 -2.86 12.50
N LEU A 77 16.51 -1.94 13.45
CA LEU A 77 17.56 -2.01 14.46
C LEU A 77 17.30 -3.06 15.56
N GLY A 78 16.07 -3.49 15.72
CA GLY A 78 15.71 -4.51 16.69
C GLY A 78 16.22 -4.22 18.10
N SER A 79 16.97 -5.17 18.66
CA SER A 79 17.58 -5.06 19.99
C SER A 79 18.65 -3.95 20.10
N TYR A 80 19.25 -3.54 19.00
CA TYR A 80 20.29 -2.52 18.95
C TYR A 80 19.77 -1.08 18.86
N ARG A 81 18.45 -0.88 18.79
CA ARG A 81 17.85 0.46 18.64
C ARG A 81 18.30 1.47 19.69
N GLY A 82 18.49 1.01 20.94
CA GLY A 82 18.93 1.86 22.05
C GLY A 82 20.40 2.29 21.95
N GLN A 83 21.20 1.62 21.13
CA GLN A 83 22.64 1.87 20.99
C GLN A 83 22.97 2.88 19.88
N LEU A 84 22.00 3.21 19.01
CA LEU A 84 22.21 4.20 17.95
C LEU A 84 22.20 5.61 18.53
N ALA A 85 23.33 6.28 18.45
CA ALA A 85 23.47 7.66 18.92
C ALA A 85 22.52 8.60 18.14
N PRO A 86 21.95 9.63 18.80
CA PRO A 86 21.06 10.59 18.12
C PRO A 86 21.69 11.24 16.88
N ALA A 87 23.00 11.53 16.94
CA ALA A 87 23.74 12.14 15.82
C ALA A 87 23.84 11.21 14.59
N ASP A 88 23.82 9.88 14.78
CA ASP A 88 23.95 8.90 13.70
C ASP A 88 22.60 8.56 13.05
N ARG A 89 21.47 8.92 13.69
CA ARG A 89 20.12 8.57 13.21
C ARG A 89 19.81 9.06 11.81
N PRO A 90 20.11 10.31 11.41
CA PRO A 90 19.83 10.77 10.05
C PRO A 90 20.61 9.98 8.99
N GLY A 91 21.90 9.73 9.25
CA GLY A 91 22.76 8.92 8.36
C GLY A 91 22.28 7.49 8.23
N TYR A 92 21.96 6.84 9.36
CA TYR A 92 21.38 5.51 9.38
C TYR A 92 20.08 5.43 8.57
N THR A 93 19.12 6.34 8.85
CA THR A 93 17.80 6.32 8.22
C THR A 93 17.91 6.51 6.69
N SER A 94 18.68 7.50 6.25
CA SER A 94 18.89 7.73 4.82
C SER A 94 19.66 6.57 4.16
N GLY A 95 20.65 6.00 4.86
CA GLY A 95 21.39 4.83 4.41
C GLY A 95 20.52 3.59 4.26
N MET A 96 19.64 3.32 5.23
CA MET A 96 18.67 2.22 5.16
C MET A 96 17.75 2.36 3.95
N VAL A 97 17.20 3.55 3.69
CA VAL A 97 16.32 3.78 2.54
C VAL A 97 17.07 3.54 1.22
N ARG A 98 18.31 4.02 1.10
CA ARG A 98 19.17 3.73 -0.06
C ARG A 98 19.48 2.24 -0.19
N PHE A 99 19.75 1.54 0.92
CA PHE A 99 19.96 0.10 0.91
C PHE A 99 18.75 -0.63 0.33
N ILE A 100 17.53 -0.31 0.78
CA ILE A 100 16.29 -0.92 0.26
C ILE A 100 16.17 -0.64 -1.25
N GLY A 101 16.41 0.58 -1.69
CA GLY A 101 16.37 0.96 -3.11
C GLY A 101 17.38 0.17 -3.96
N ARG A 102 18.64 0.09 -3.53
CA ARG A 102 19.70 -0.68 -4.21
C ARG A 102 19.37 -2.17 -4.23
N TYR A 103 18.98 -2.74 -3.10
CA TYR A 103 18.62 -4.16 -3.01
C TYR A 103 17.47 -4.50 -3.96
N THR A 104 16.42 -3.68 -3.96
CA THR A 104 15.27 -3.88 -4.86
C THR A 104 15.69 -3.76 -6.33
N ALA A 105 16.52 -2.79 -6.68
CA ALA A 105 17.05 -2.64 -8.05
C ALA A 105 17.84 -3.87 -8.52
N GLN A 106 18.65 -4.45 -7.64
CA GLN A 106 19.42 -5.67 -7.91
C GLN A 106 18.52 -6.91 -8.09
N GLN A 107 17.39 -6.98 -7.38
CA GLN A 107 16.45 -8.10 -7.51
C GLN A 107 15.48 -7.93 -8.69
N ALA A 108 15.13 -6.71 -9.07
CA ALA A 108 14.15 -6.42 -10.11
C ALA A 108 14.34 -7.20 -11.43
N PRO A 109 15.57 -7.40 -11.96
CA PRO A 109 15.77 -8.19 -13.18
C PRO A 109 15.38 -9.66 -13.06
N LYS A 110 15.42 -10.23 -11.84
CA LYS A 110 15.02 -11.63 -11.59
C LYS A 110 13.50 -11.82 -11.57
N TYR A 111 12.77 -10.72 -11.34
CA TYR A 111 11.32 -10.70 -11.22
C TYR A 111 10.72 -9.65 -12.17
N PRO A 112 10.76 -9.91 -13.51
CA PRO A 112 10.33 -8.93 -14.50
C PRO A 112 8.81 -8.76 -14.49
N VAL A 113 8.32 -7.75 -13.77
CA VAL A 113 6.88 -7.48 -13.62
C VAL A 113 6.27 -7.04 -14.96
N ALA A 114 5.22 -7.75 -15.38
CA ALA A 114 4.40 -7.38 -16.55
C ALA A 114 3.29 -6.40 -16.14
N LYS A 115 2.50 -6.76 -15.13
CA LYS A 115 1.41 -5.95 -14.57
C LYS A 115 1.20 -6.25 -13.09
N TYR A 116 0.42 -5.42 -12.43
CA TYR A 116 -0.08 -5.65 -11.07
C TYR A 116 -1.59 -5.42 -11.02
N GLU A 117 -2.22 -5.98 -10.01
CA GLU A 117 -3.63 -5.80 -9.69
C GLU A 117 -3.74 -5.51 -8.19
N ILE A 118 -4.26 -4.34 -7.82
CA ILE A 118 -4.61 -4.05 -6.43
C ILE A 118 -6.04 -4.54 -6.23
N LEU A 119 -6.26 -5.41 -5.25
CA LEU A 119 -7.51 -6.13 -5.06
C LEU A 119 -8.43 -5.38 -4.10
N SER A 120 -8.22 -5.62 -2.81
CA SER A 120 -9.09 -5.12 -1.74
C SER A 120 -8.26 -4.65 -0.56
N SER A 121 -8.88 -3.89 0.33
CA SER A 121 -8.31 -3.59 1.64
C SER A 121 -9.17 -4.14 2.77
N VAL A 122 -8.52 -4.45 3.88
CA VAL A 122 -9.17 -4.90 5.12
C VAL A 122 -8.54 -4.17 6.29
N GLN A 123 -9.37 -3.60 7.17
CA GLN A 123 -8.90 -3.02 8.43
C GLN A 123 -8.50 -4.13 9.39
N GLY A 124 -7.26 -4.10 9.86
CA GLY A 124 -6.75 -5.00 10.90
C GLY A 124 -6.28 -4.25 12.14
N GLY A 125 -5.91 -4.97 13.19
CA GLY A 125 -5.42 -4.38 14.45
C GLY A 125 -4.11 -3.61 14.30
N SER A 126 -3.23 -4.00 13.37
CA SER A 126 -1.93 -3.37 13.13
C SER A 126 -1.95 -2.27 12.07
N GLY A 127 -3.09 -2.07 11.39
CA GLY A 127 -3.23 -1.12 10.28
C GLY A 127 -4.16 -1.64 9.19
N ILE A 128 -4.07 -1.08 8.00
CA ILE A 128 -4.88 -1.49 6.86
C ILE A 128 -4.05 -2.44 6.00
N MET A 129 -4.59 -3.62 5.74
CA MET A 129 -3.98 -4.58 4.81
C MET A 129 -4.58 -4.40 3.42
N VAL A 130 -3.73 -4.30 2.41
CA VAL A 130 -4.14 -4.23 1.01
C VAL A 130 -3.53 -5.42 0.28
N ASP A 131 -4.38 -6.20 -0.39
CA ASP A 131 -3.94 -7.35 -1.17
C ASP A 131 -3.70 -6.95 -2.63
N SER A 132 -2.69 -7.55 -3.24
CA SER A 132 -2.34 -7.35 -4.65
C SER A 132 -1.84 -8.63 -5.30
N ARG A 133 -1.96 -8.71 -6.64
CA ARG A 133 -1.32 -9.71 -7.49
C ARG A 133 -0.30 -9.05 -8.38
N ILE A 134 0.88 -9.63 -8.41
CA ILE A 134 1.99 -9.20 -9.26
C ILE A 134 2.19 -10.28 -10.32
N HIS A 135 1.99 -9.93 -11.58
CA HIS A 135 2.16 -10.84 -12.71
C HIS A 135 3.52 -10.61 -13.34
N LEU A 136 4.33 -11.65 -13.40
CA LEU A 136 5.61 -11.62 -14.11
C LEU A 136 5.43 -11.91 -15.61
N ARG A 137 6.46 -11.60 -16.39
CA ARG A 137 6.43 -11.82 -17.84
C ARG A 137 6.46 -13.29 -18.25
N ASP A 138 6.92 -14.17 -17.37
CA ASP A 138 6.92 -15.62 -17.57
C ASP A 138 5.59 -16.30 -17.21
N GLY A 139 4.59 -15.51 -16.80
CA GLY A 139 3.26 -15.98 -16.38
C GLY A 139 3.14 -16.29 -14.90
N THR A 140 4.23 -16.25 -14.13
CA THR A 140 4.17 -16.44 -12.66
C THR A 140 3.38 -15.32 -12.00
N VAL A 141 2.55 -15.68 -11.01
CA VAL A 141 1.76 -14.72 -10.24
C VAL A 141 2.14 -14.81 -8.77
N TYR A 142 2.49 -13.67 -8.20
CA TYR A 142 2.74 -13.52 -6.76
C TYR A 142 1.62 -12.77 -6.08
N GLU A 143 1.17 -13.28 -4.94
CA GLU A 143 0.32 -12.52 -4.04
C GLU A 143 1.19 -11.73 -3.07
N VAL A 144 0.92 -10.43 -2.98
CA VAL A 144 1.63 -9.52 -2.07
C VAL A 144 0.59 -8.82 -1.22
N ARG A 145 0.77 -8.88 0.09
CA ARG A 145 -0.03 -8.16 1.07
C ARG A 145 0.77 -7.01 1.64
N TRP A 146 0.21 -5.82 1.58
CA TRP A 146 0.80 -4.58 2.07
C TRP A 146 0.19 -4.18 3.41
N LEU A 147 1.00 -3.84 4.38
CA LEU A 147 0.55 -3.25 5.63
C LEU A 147 0.71 -1.73 5.55
N LEU A 148 -0.40 -1.01 5.67
CA LEU A 148 -0.43 0.44 5.66
C LEU A 148 -0.71 0.98 7.06
N ALA A 149 -0.01 2.06 7.43
CA ALA A 149 -0.37 2.92 8.53
C ALA A 149 -1.12 4.16 8.00
N LYS A 150 -2.14 4.60 8.75
CA LYS A 150 -2.88 5.82 8.44
C LYS A 150 -2.33 6.99 9.27
N TYR A 151 -2.05 8.09 8.58
CA TYR A 151 -1.59 9.35 9.17
C TYR A 151 -2.51 10.48 8.71
N GLY A 152 -3.48 10.85 9.55
CA GLY A 152 -4.51 11.81 9.16
C GLY A 152 -5.30 11.33 7.94
N SER A 153 -5.23 12.07 6.84
CA SER A 153 -5.90 11.74 5.56
C SER A 153 -5.02 10.91 4.60
N THR A 154 -3.77 10.60 4.96
CA THR A 154 -2.83 9.87 4.11
C THR A 154 -2.42 8.53 4.69
N TYR A 155 -1.67 7.75 3.91
CA TYR A 155 -1.16 6.44 4.29
C TYR A 155 0.37 6.39 4.12
N ARG A 156 1.00 5.41 4.81
CA ARG A 156 2.41 5.02 4.62
C ARG A 156 2.49 3.50 4.60
N VAL A 157 3.36 2.96 3.76
CA VAL A 157 3.63 1.52 3.69
C VAL A 157 4.58 1.15 4.84
N ARG A 158 4.11 0.32 5.77
CA ARG A 158 4.90 -0.21 6.89
C ARG A 158 5.60 -1.49 6.56
N ASP A 159 4.96 -2.36 5.78
CA ASP A 159 5.52 -3.66 5.46
C ASP A 159 4.91 -4.23 4.18
N ALA A 160 5.57 -5.23 3.64
CA ALA A 160 5.06 -6.04 2.55
C ALA A 160 5.28 -7.53 2.88
N MET A 161 4.26 -8.35 2.68
CA MET A 161 4.36 -9.79 2.83
C MET A 161 4.40 -10.45 1.45
N VAL A 162 5.47 -11.19 1.19
CA VAL A 162 5.67 -11.97 -0.03
C VAL A 162 5.93 -13.41 0.37
N TYR A 163 5.23 -14.38 -0.22
CA TYR A 163 5.33 -15.81 0.16
C TYR A 163 5.16 -16.07 1.67
N ALA A 164 4.21 -15.39 2.30
CA ALA A 164 3.95 -15.46 3.73
C ALA A 164 5.08 -14.92 4.64
N PHE A 165 6.10 -14.26 4.07
CA PHE A 165 7.20 -13.63 4.83
C PHE A 165 7.08 -12.11 4.80
N TRP A 166 7.05 -11.50 5.97
CA TRP A 166 7.10 -10.05 6.11
C TRP A 166 8.52 -9.53 5.86
N MET A 167 8.64 -8.47 5.07
CA MET A 167 9.94 -7.92 4.68
C MET A 167 10.60 -7.11 5.79
N THR A 168 9.84 -6.46 6.65
CA THR A 168 10.41 -5.68 7.77
C THR A 168 11.12 -6.56 8.81
N PRO A 169 10.56 -7.71 9.27
CA PRO A 169 11.32 -8.70 10.07
C PRO A 169 12.56 -9.26 9.37
N PHE A 170 12.49 -9.49 8.07
CA PHE A 170 13.67 -9.92 7.30
C PHE A 170 14.77 -8.86 7.34
N LEU A 171 14.45 -7.59 7.11
CA LEU A 171 15.39 -6.48 7.20
C LEU A 171 16.01 -6.35 8.59
N LYS A 172 15.20 -6.53 9.64
CA LYS A 172 15.65 -6.55 11.03
C LYS A 172 16.71 -7.64 11.24
N THR A 173 16.39 -8.87 10.86
CA THR A 173 17.32 -10.00 11.00
C THR A 173 18.63 -9.74 10.27
N LEU A 174 18.58 -9.20 9.06
CA LEU A 174 19.77 -8.86 8.28
C LEU A 174 20.65 -7.83 9.01
N PHE A 175 20.07 -6.79 9.58
CA PHE A 175 20.81 -5.73 10.26
C PHE A 175 21.33 -6.19 11.63
N GLU A 176 20.53 -6.93 12.40
CA GLU A 176 20.97 -7.49 13.69
C GLU A 176 22.15 -8.45 13.49
N ASN A 177 22.09 -9.34 12.51
CA ASN A 177 23.20 -10.26 12.19
C ASN A 177 24.45 -9.47 11.80
N TYR A 178 24.34 -8.48 10.92
CA TYR A 178 25.48 -7.65 10.54
C TYR A 178 26.12 -6.94 11.75
N ILE A 179 25.30 -6.39 12.65
CA ILE A 179 25.80 -5.74 13.86
C ILE A 179 26.49 -6.76 14.76
N ALA A 180 25.89 -7.93 14.97
CA ALA A 180 26.46 -9.00 15.80
C ALA A 180 27.82 -9.49 15.25
N GLU A 181 27.94 -9.73 13.95
CA GLU A 181 29.17 -10.11 13.26
C GLU A 181 30.28 -9.04 13.35
N ASN A 182 29.89 -7.79 13.60
CA ASN A 182 30.82 -6.67 13.83
C ASN A 182 30.96 -6.33 15.32
N GLY A 183 30.88 -7.33 16.21
CA GLY A 183 31.12 -7.18 17.65
C GLY A 183 30.05 -6.38 18.38
N GLY A 184 28.80 -6.33 17.86
CA GLY A 184 27.70 -5.55 18.43
C GLY A 184 27.78 -4.05 18.11
N ASN A 185 28.66 -3.64 17.20
CA ASN A 185 28.92 -2.24 16.89
C ASN A 185 27.92 -1.68 15.88
N VAL A 186 26.93 -0.93 16.35
CA VAL A 186 25.91 -0.27 15.49
C VAL A 186 26.54 0.72 14.50
N LYS A 187 27.67 1.37 14.85
CA LYS A 187 28.36 2.30 13.93
C LYS A 187 28.90 1.60 12.69
N ALA A 188 29.24 0.31 12.78
CA ALA A 188 29.65 -0.47 11.61
C ALA A 188 28.50 -0.58 10.59
N LEU A 189 27.25 -0.79 11.05
CA LEU A 189 26.07 -0.77 10.18
C LEU A 189 25.86 0.62 9.56
N VAL A 190 25.94 1.70 10.36
CA VAL A 190 25.81 3.07 9.83
C VAL A 190 26.85 3.31 8.74
N ALA A 191 28.11 2.94 8.99
CA ALA A 191 29.21 3.15 8.04
C ALA A 191 28.99 2.42 6.71
N VAL A 192 28.50 1.17 6.73
CA VAL A 192 28.25 0.42 5.47
C VAL A 192 27.02 0.92 4.71
N LEU A 193 26.01 1.40 5.42
CA LEU A 193 24.79 1.95 4.80
C LEU A 193 25.00 3.33 4.16
N THR A 194 26.00 4.09 4.61
CA THR A 194 26.29 5.45 4.13
C THR A 194 27.31 5.51 3.00
N ARG A 195 27.92 4.39 2.65
CA ARG A 195 28.77 4.21 1.45
C ARG A 195 27.90 3.98 0.21
#